data_4c46b24db5317e9247e782cf8bede58d
#
_entry.id   4c46b24db5317e9247e782cf8bede58d
#
_cell.length_a   1.000
_cell.length_b   1.000
_cell.length_c   1.000
_cell.angle_alpha   90.00
_cell.angle_beta   90.00
_cell.angle_gamma   90.00
#
_symmetry.space_group_name_H-M   'P 1'
#
loop_
_entity.id
_entity.type
_entity.pdbx_description
1 polymer ?
#
loop_
_entity_poly.entity_id
_entity_poly.type
_entity_poly.pdbx_seq_one_letter_code
_entity_poly.pdbx_strand_id
1 'polypeptide(L)'
;GPNPFLGMTIVDAAKKLLAARRKPLRNPEIAAAFEEGGLALQSREPANTVGSVLTRRFNEVGDIVKVDRGTWGLAEWYPGRNFKKKAKPGSSGDPKDESEDDRLARELP
;
A
#
# COMPACT_ATOMS: atom_id res chain seq x y z
N GLY A 1 4.12 7.97 -21.13
CA GLY A 1 3.24 9.08 -21.38
C GLY A 1 3.00 9.90 -20.14
N PRO A 2 2.29 11.00 -20.29
CA PRO A 2 2.05 11.89 -19.15
C PRO A 2 1.17 11.27 -18.07
N ASN A 3 0.45 10.21 -18.41
CA ASN A 3 -0.43 9.57 -17.45
C ASN A 3 -0.02 8.11 -17.26
N PRO A 4 1.10 7.87 -16.59
CA PRO A 4 1.63 6.50 -16.49
C PRO A 4 0.72 5.54 -15.73
N PHE A 5 -0.18 6.03 -14.92
CA PHE A 5 -1.05 5.16 -14.12
C PHE A 5 -2.47 5.07 -14.64
N LEU A 6 -2.74 5.73 -15.75
CA LEU A 6 -4.07 5.73 -16.32
C LEU A 6 -4.50 4.31 -16.68
N GLY A 7 -5.65 3.90 -16.19
CA GLY A 7 -6.18 2.58 -16.48
C GLY A 7 -5.59 1.45 -15.66
N MET A 8 -4.70 1.77 -14.73
CA MET A 8 -4.11 0.75 -13.88
C MET A 8 -4.91 0.55 -12.61
N THR A 9 -4.77 -0.64 -12.03
CA THR A 9 -5.31 -0.86 -10.70
C THR A 9 -4.40 -0.18 -9.69
N ILE A 10 -4.93 0.01 -8.48
CA ILE A 10 -4.13 0.61 -7.41
C ILE A 10 -2.87 -0.20 -7.15
N VAL A 11 -2.99 -1.53 -7.13
CA VAL A 11 -1.84 -2.38 -6.86
C VAL A 11 -0.79 -2.25 -7.96
N ASP A 12 -1.22 -2.34 -9.21
CA ASP A 12 -0.28 -2.25 -10.34
C ASP A 12 0.39 -0.89 -10.36
N ALA A 13 -0.39 0.15 -10.15
CA ALA A 13 0.16 1.51 -10.12
C ALA A 13 1.14 1.69 -8.98
N ALA A 14 0.84 1.12 -7.82
CA ALA A 14 1.74 1.22 -6.68
C ALA A 14 3.06 0.51 -6.96
N LYS A 15 3.00 -0.67 -7.56
CA LYS A 15 4.22 -1.40 -7.89
C LYS A 15 5.07 -0.62 -8.87
N LYS A 16 4.43 -0.05 -9.87
CA LYS A 16 5.15 0.74 -10.86
C LYS A 16 5.78 1.97 -10.23
N LEU A 17 5.02 2.64 -9.39
CA LEU A 17 5.50 3.85 -8.73
C LEU A 17 6.68 3.55 -7.82
N LEU A 18 6.56 2.50 -7.00
CA LEU A 18 7.64 2.14 -6.09
C LEU A 18 8.90 1.77 -6.87
N ALA A 19 8.74 1.02 -7.95
CA ALA A 19 9.88 0.64 -8.76
C ALA A 19 10.56 1.86 -9.36
N ALA A 20 9.78 2.86 -9.75
CA ALA A 20 10.33 4.07 -10.34
C ALA A 20 11.04 4.94 -9.31
N ARG A 21 10.46 5.04 -8.11
CA ARG A 21 11.04 5.88 -7.08
C ARG A 21 12.18 5.21 -6.33
N ARG A 22 12.16 3.89 -6.29
CA ARG A 22 13.20 3.08 -5.66
C ARG A 22 13.38 3.41 -4.18
N LYS A 23 12.27 3.71 -3.52
CA LYS A 23 12.28 3.95 -2.08
C LYS A 23 10.89 3.72 -1.54
N PRO A 24 10.77 3.41 -0.25
CA PRO A 24 9.44 3.27 0.36
C PRO A 24 8.69 4.60 0.31
N LEU A 25 7.38 4.50 0.15
CA LEU A 25 6.53 5.67 0.07
C LEU A 25 5.37 5.51 1.03
N ARG A 26 4.89 6.63 1.52
CA ARG A 26 3.77 6.66 2.45
C ARG A 26 2.46 6.80 1.70
N ASN A 27 1.36 6.43 2.37
CA ASN A 27 0.06 6.47 1.74
C ASN A 27 -0.26 7.80 1.06
N PRO A 28 -0.06 8.95 1.71
CA PRO A 28 -0.37 10.22 1.04
C PRO A 28 0.51 10.47 -0.17
N GLU A 29 1.76 10.05 -0.10
CA GLU A 29 2.67 10.24 -1.23
C GLU A 29 2.24 9.42 -2.43
N ILE A 30 1.81 8.20 -2.15
CA ILE A 30 1.36 7.31 -3.21
C ILE A 30 0.08 7.85 -3.83
N ALA A 31 -0.86 8.28 -3.00
CA ALA A 31 -2.12 8.81 -3.50
C ALA A 31 -1.90 10.04 -4.36
N ALA A 32 -1.01 10.93 -3.93
CA ALA A 32 -0.72 12.14 -4.70
C ALA A 32 -0.09 11.80 -6.04
N ALA A 33 0.82 10.83 -6.05
CA ALA A 33 1.47 10.43 -7.28
C ALA A 33 0.47 9.80 -8.25
N PHE A 34 -0.48 9.04 -7.73
CA PHE A 34 -1.51 8.45 -8.56
C PHE A 34 -2.31 9.53 -9.28
N GLU A 35 -2.72 10.54 -8.53
CA GLU A 35 -3.49 11.63 -9.13
C GLU A 35 -2.71 12.33 -10.21
N GLU A 36 -1.45 12.59 -9.95
CA GLU A 36 -0.60 13.26 -10.92
C GLU A 36 -0.40 12.39 -12.15
N GLY A 37 -0.43 11.07 -11.97
CA GLY A 37 -0.19 10.14 -13.06
C GLY A 37 -1.45 9.68 -13.77
N GLY A 38 -2.58 10.30 -13.50
CA GLY A 38 -3.81 10.01 -14.23
C GLY A 38 -4.70 8.94 -13.63
N LEU A 39 -4.38 8.48 -12.43
CA LEU A 39 -5.23 7.50 -11.75
C LEU A 39 -6.03 8.22 -10.68
N ALA A 40 -7.25 8.56 -11.02
CA ALA A 40 -8.12 9.28 -10.10
C ALA A 40 -8.79 8.29 -9.15
N LEU A 41 -8.54 8.47 -7.87
CA LEU A 41 -9.21 7.65 -6.86
C LEU A 41 -10.50 8.33 -6.48
N GLN A 42 -11.59 7.60 -6.65
CA GLN A 42 -12.91 8.16 -6.36
C GLN A 42 -13.22 7.92 -4.91
N SER A 43 -12.47 8.57 -4.07
CA SER A 43 -12.56 8.37 -2.65
C SER A 43 -12.37 9.70 -1.96
N ARG A 44 -13.07 9.87 -0.88
CA ARG A 44 -12.95 11.06 -0.06
C ARG A 44 -11.59 11.12 0.60
N GLU A 45 -11.05 9.96 0.89
CA GLU A 45 -9.76 9.84 1.56
C GLU A 45 -8.85 8.94 0.72
N PRO A 46 -8.25 9.48 -0.34
CA PRO A 46 -7.44 8.64 -1.21
C PRO A 46 -6.31 7.92 -0.50
N ALA A 47 -5.66 8.59 0.45
CA ALA A 47 -4.57 7.95 1.18
C ALA A 47 -5.07 6.74 1.97
N ASN A 48 -6.25 6.83 2.55
CA ASN A 48 -6.82 5.70 3.29
C ASN A 48 -7.17 4.56 2.35
N THR A 49 -7.68 4.90 1.17
CA THR A 49 -8.00 3.88 0.18
C THR A 49 -6.75 3.14 -0.26
N VAL A 50 -5.69 3.87 -0.52
CA VAL A 50 -4.41 3.27 -0.88
C VAL A 50 -3.95 2.34 0.25
N GLY A 51 -4.00 2.82 1.48
CA GLY A 51 -3.56 2.02 2.61
C GLY A 51 -4.34 0.73 2.76
N SER A 52 -5.66 0.80 2.58
CA SER A 52 -6.50 -0.40 2.71
C SER A 52 -6.19 -1.42 1.63
N VAL A 53 -6.06 -0.94 0.39
CA VAL A 53 -5.79 -1.85 -0.72
C VAL A 53 -4.42 -2.49 -0.58
N LEU A 54 -3.42 -1.70 -0.22
CA LEU A 54 -2.07 -2.24 -0.11
C LEU A 54 -1.93 -3.15 1.11
N THR A 55 -2.66 -2.88 2.18
CA THR A 55 -2.66 -3.77 3.33
C THR A 55 -3.20 -5.14 2.93
N ARG A 56 -4.28 -5.15 2.17
CA ARG A 56 -4.84 -6.40 1.71
C ARG A 56 -3.86 -7.14 0.81
N ARG A 57 -3.22 -6.41 -0.10
CA ARG A 57 -2.26 -7.03 -1.01
C ARG A 57 -1.09 -7.62 -0.24
N PHE A 58 -0.62 -6.91 0.77
CA PHE A 58 0.45 -7.39 1.62
C PHE A 58 0.06 -8.68 2.31
N ASN A 59 -1.17 -8.74 2.82
CA ASN A 59 -1.64 -9.93 3.53
C ASN A 59 -1.92 -11.11 2.61
N GLU A 60 -2.38 -10.85 1.41
CA GLU A 60 -2.79 -11.92 0.50
C GLU A 60 -1.67 -12.39 -0.41
N VAL A 61 -0.84 -11.50 -0.85
CA VAL A 61 0.20 -11.84 -1.83
C VAL A 61 1.59 -11.58 -1.28
N GLY A 62 1.83 -10.36 -0.80
CA GLY A 62 3.11 -10.03 -0.21
C GLY A 62 4.16 -9.51 -1.16
N ASP A 63 3.79 -9.15 -2.39
CA ASP A 63 4.76 -8.54 -3.31
C ASP A 63 4.97 -7.07 -3.01
N ILE A 64 4.02 -6.44 -2.32
CA ILE A 64 4.20 -5.12 -1.73
C ILE A 64 4.21 -5.34 -0.24
N VAL A 65 5.17 -4.76 0.45
CA VAL A 65 5.33 -5.01 1.88
C VAL A 65 5.20 -3.73 2.68
N LYS A 66 4.69 -3.88 3.88
CA LYS A 66 4.54 -2.79 4.82
C LYS A 66 5.84 -2.68 5.62
N VAL A 67 6.64 -1.68 5.29
CA VAL A 67 7.95 -1.54 5.91
C VAL A 67 7.89 -0.69 7.17
N ASP A 68 6.82 0.08 7.29
CA ASP A 68 6.57 0.88 8.47
C ASP A 68 5.10 1.21 8.44
N ARG A 69 4.60 1.84 9.46
CA ARG A 69 3.20 2.17 9.53
C ARG A 69 2.84 3.09 8.36
N GLY A 70 1.87 2.66 7.55
CA GLY A 70 1.44 3.44 6.40
C GLY A 70 2.50 3.67 5.34
N THR A 71 3.56 2.86 5.35
CA THR A 71 4.68 3.01 4.44
C THR A 71 4.91 1.70 3.72
N TRP A 72 5.07 1.78 2.41
CA TRP A 72 5.10 0.60 1.57
C TRP A 72 6.35 0.54 0.72
N GLY A 73 6.80 -0.68 0.43
CA GLY A 73 7.93 -0.92 -0.44
C GLY A 73 7.70 -2.19 -1.23
N LEU A 74 8.65 -2.54 -2.08
CA LEU A 74 8.56 -3.75 -2.85
C LEU A 74 9.29 -4.88 -2.14
N ALA A 75 8.66 -6.05 -2.11
CA ALA A 75 9.27 -7.20 -1.45
C ALA A 75 10.63 -7.53 -2.04
N GLU A 76 10.81 -7.31 -3.32
CA GLU A 76 12.07 -7.63 -3.97
C GLU A 76 13.24 -6.80 -3.46
N TRP A 77 12.94 -5.68 -2.79
CA TRP A 77 14.00 -4.86 -2.20
C TRP A 77 14.55 -5.48 -0.92
N TYR A 78 13.83 -6.41 -0.35
CA TYR A 78 14.16 -6.97 0.96
C TYR A 78 14.21 -8.49 0.91
N PRO A 79 15.10 -9.05 0.09
CA PRO A 79 15.17 -10.50 -0.02
C PRO A 79 15.53 -11.13 1.32
N GLY A 80 14.88 -12.20 1.65
CA GLY A 80 15.13 -12.87 2.89
C GLY A 80 14.37 -12.35 4.08
N ARG A 81 13.66 -11.25 3.93
CA ARG A 81 12.85 -10.73 5.02
C ARG A 81 11.40 -11.12 4.80
N ASN A 82 10.75 -11.41 5.89
CA ASN A 82 9.37 -11.83 5.84
C ASN A 82 8.53 -10.98 6.76
N PHE A 83 8.03 -9.88 6.22
CA PHE A 83 7.29 -8.92 7.01
C PHE A 83 5.98 -9.48 7.52
N LYS A 84 5.34 -10.31 6.71
CA LYS A 84 4.06 -10.90 7.12
C LYS A 84 4.22 -11.79 8.32
N LYS A 85 5.21 -12.64 8.27
CA LYS A 85 5.44 -13.57 9.33
C LYS A 85 5.82 -12.86 10.61
N LYS A 86 6.58 -11.82 10.47
CA LYS A 86 6.96 -11.03 11.60
C LYS A 86 5.77 -10.40 12.28
N ALA A 87 4.84 -9.95 11.49
CA ALA A 87 3.64 -9.34 12.03
C ALA A 87 2.80 -10.34 12.77
N LYS A 88 2.82 -11.58 12.32
CA LYS A 88 1.98 -12.57 12.90
C LYS A 88 2.25 -12.87 14.36
N PRO A 89 3.48 -13.17 14.75
CA PRO A 89 3.73 -13.38 16.17
C PRO A 89 3.51 -12.10 16.93
N GLY A 90 3.80 -11.02 16.30
CA GLY A 90 3.60 -9.75 16.92
C GLY A 90 2.16 -9.33 16.88
N SER A 91 1.33 -10.16 16.32
CA SER A 91 -0.06 -9.79 16.20
C SER A 91 -0.65 -9.52 17.56
N SER A 92 -0.11 -10.15 18.54
CA SER A 92 -0.56 -9.83 19.87
C SER A 92 -0.21 -8.39 20.17
N GLY A 93 0.86 -7.92 19.59
CA GLY A 93 1.26 -6.57 19.82
C GLY A 93 0.68 -5.61 18.82
N ASP A 94 0.20 -6.14 17.72
CA ASP A 94 -0.22 -5.29 16.64
C ASP A 94 -1.63 -5.45 16.16
N PRO A 95 -2.50 -6.05 16.95
CA PRO A 95 -3.89 -6.17 16.51
C PRO A 95 -4.53 -4.80 16.34
N LYS A 96 -4.01 -3.85 17.04
CA LYS A 96 -4.52 -2.50 16.99
C LYS A 96 -4.32 -1.88 15.61
N ASP A 97 -3.13 -2.04 15.09
CA ASP A 97 -2.81 -1.50 13.78
C ASP A 97 -3.64 -2.18 12.71
N GLU A 98 -3.74 -3.48 12.80
CA GLU A 98 -4.53 -4.23 11.85
C GLU A 98 -6.00 -3.88 11.95
N SER A 99 -6.47 -3.73 13.16
CA SER A 99 -7.84 -3.35 13.39
C SER A 99 -8.19 -2.05 12.75
N GLU A 100 -7.27 -1.14 12.81
CA GLU A 100 -7.46 0.17 12.24
C GLU A 100 -7.61 0.10 10.73
N ASP A 101 -6.71 -0.62 10.10
CA ASP A 101 -6.77 -0.78 8.65
C ASP A 101 -8.05 -1.49 8.24
N ASP A 102 -8.41 -2.50 8.99
CA ASP A 102 -9.59 -3.26 8.71
C ASP A 102 -10.84 -2.40 8.82
N ARG A 103 -10.88 -1.57 9.83
CA ARG A 103 -12.02 -0.69 10.03
C ARG A 103 -12.14 0.32 8.88
N LEU A 104 -11.02 0.84 8.45
CA LEU A 104 -11.03 1.77 7.33
C LEU A 104 -11.55 1.11 6.08
N ALA A 105 -11.12 -0.11 5.84
CA ALA A 105 -11.56 -0.83 4.67
C ALA A 105 -13.07 -1.06 4.70
N ARG A 106 -13.61 -1.31 5.87
CA ARG A 106 -15.03 -1.55 6.00
C ARG A 106 -15.85 -0.28 5.86
N GLU A 107 -15.29 0.83 6.27
CA GLU A 107 -15.99 2.09 6.19
C GLU A 107 -16.00 2.66 4.79
N LEU A 108 -15.12 2.18 3.95
CA LEU A 108 -15.09 2.62 2.57
C LEU A 108 -16.17 1.92 1.79
N PRO A 109 -16.99 2.65 1.04
CA PRO A 109 -18.08 2.04 0.28
C PRO A 109 -17.63 1.12 -0.81
#